data_d7e9122c41c9d49de69014ec9fe077c5
#
_entry.id   d7e9122c41c9d49de69014ec9fe077c5
#
_cell.length_a   1.000
_cell.length_b   1.000
_cell.length_c   1.000
_cell.angle_alpha   90.00
_cell.angle_beta   90.00
_cell.angle_gamma   90.00
#
_symmetry.space_group_name_H-M   'P 1'
#
loop_
_entity.id
_entity.type
_entity.pdbx_description
1 polymer ?
#
loop_
_entity_poly.entity_id
_entity_poly.type
_entity_poly.pdbx_seq_one_letter_code
_entity_poly.pdbx_strand_id
1 'polypeptide(L)'
;MLKMKKVSETYDMRVFTDEGDYFGDVEESIITQNKIFGWRVKATRGSYLQKVLGNAKGVIVPHQLCKAIGDIVIISKNAIPSHGASDDDDEF
;
A
#
# COMPACT_ATOMS: atom_id res chain seq x y z
N MET A 1 -6.47 19.53 12.96
CA MET A 1 -7.23 19.96 11.84
C MET A 1 -7.53 18.83 10.89
N LEU A 2 -8.73 18.79 10.40
CA LEU A 2 -9.16 17.74 9.51
C LEU A 2 -8.74 18.03 8.10
N LYS A 3 -8.08 17.11 7.46
CA LYS A 3 -7.73 17.24 6.08
C LYS A 3 -8.51 16.25 5.28
N MET A 4 -9.04 16.67 4.17
CA MET A 4 -9.77 15.80 3.27
C MET A 4 -9.02 15.71 1.97
N LYS A 5 -9.02 14.52 1.40
CA LYS A 5 -8.28 14.27 0.19
C LYS A 5 -9.11 13.36 -0.71
N LYS A 6 -9.15 13.66 -1.98
CA LYS A 6 -9.85 12.79 -2.91
C LYS A 6 -9.03 11.53 -3.11
N VAL A 7 -9.74 10.42 -3.34
CA VAL A 7 -9.06 9.17 -3.59
C VAL A 7 -8.09 9.32 -4.78
N SER A 8 -8.51 10.02 -5.80
CA SER A 8 -7.66 10.16 -6.98
C SER A 8 -6.37 10.94 -6.69
N GLU A 9 -6.35 11.69 -5.62
CA GLU A 9 -5.14 12.43 -5.27
C GLU A 9 -4.09 11.53 -4.65
N THR A 10 -4.47 10.31 -4.28
CA THR A 10 -3.51 9.39 -3.68
C THR A 10 -2.80 8.54 -4.72
N TYR A 11 -3.30 8.54 -5.96
CA TYR A 11 -2.68 7.69 -6.98
C TYR A 11 -1.26 8.15 -7.23
N ASP A 12 -0.37 7.20 -7.32
CA ASP A 12 1.06 7.44 -7.52
C ASP A 12 1.76 8.08 -6.33
N MET A 13 1.08 8.22 -5.21
CA MET A 13 1.77 8.69 -4.02
C MET A 13 2.73 7.63 -3.53
N ARG A 14 3.84 8.06 -3.00
CA ARG A 14 4.80 7.12 -2.45
C ARG A 14 4.30 6.60 -1.12
N VAL A 15 4.53 5.32 -0.88
CA VAL A 15 4.12 4.66 0.35
C VAL A 15 5.36 4.29 1.13
N PHE A 16 5.39 4.70 2.39
CA PHE A 16 6.50 4.37 3.27
C PHE A 16 5.96 3.62 4.47
N THR A 17 6.78 2.78 5.04
CA THR A 17 6.39 2.12 6.28
C THR A 17 6.60 3.09 7.41
N ASP A 18 6.04 2.78 8.58
CA ASP A 18 6.23 3.64 9.73
C ASP A 18 7.66 3.57 10.26
N GLU A 19 8.51 2.78 9.64
CA GLU A 19 9.92 2.79 9.96
C GLU A 19 10.73 3.55 8.92
N GLY A 20 10.04 4.15 7.95
CA GLY A 20 10.72 4.99 6.99
C GLY A 20 11.19 4.32 5.72
N ASP A 21 10.86 3.06 5.52
CA ASP A 21 11.28 2.36 4.33
C ASP A 21 10.31 2.61 3.17
N TYR A 22 10.87 2.84 2.00
CA TYR A 22 10.04 3.07 0.82
C TYR A 22 9.42 1.76 0.39
N PHE A 23 8.09 1.69 0.47
CA PHE A 23 7.37 0.45 0.24
C PHE A 23 6.93 0.28 -1.21
N GLY A 24 6.46 1.31 -1.83
CA GLY A 24 5.98 1.27 -3.20
C GLY A 24 5.14 2.50 -3.47
N ASP A 25 4.36 2.46 -4.55
CA ASP A 25 3.49 3.59 -4.90
C ASP A 25 2.04 3.13 -4.95
N VAL A 26 1.14 4.00 -4.59
CA VAL A 26 -0.28 3.68 -4.66
C VAL A 26 -0.68 3.56 -6.11
N GLU A 27 -1.34 2.46 -6.45
CA GLU A 27 -1.85 2.25 -7.78
C GLU A 27 -3.33 2.57 -7.83
N GLU A 28 -4.09 2.10 -6.88
CA GLU A 28 -5.52 2.35 -6.85
C GLU A 28 -6.09 1.99 -5.50
N SER A 29 -7.31 2.40 -5.26
CA SER A 29 -8.00 2.01 -4.04
C SER A 29 -8.92 0.83 -4.35
N ILE A 30 -9.15 0.02 -3.35
CA ILE A 30 -10.03 -1.14 -3.48
C ILE A 30 -11.25 -0.86 -2.62
N ILE A 31 -12.41 -0.90 -3.22
CA ILE A 31 -13.65 -0.60 -2.53
C ILE A 31 -14.51 -1.84 -2.46
N THR A 32 -15.05 -2.11 -1.29
CA THR A 32 -16.01 -3.21 -1.15
C THR A 32 -17.28 -2.62 -0.61
N GLN A 33 -18.39 -2.97 -1.24
CA GLN A 33 -19.69 -2.47 -0.83
C GLN A 33 -19.69 -0.95 -0.68
N ASN A 34 -19.56 -0.44 0.51
CA ASN A 34 -19.65 1.00 0.71
C ASN A 34 -18.49 1.59 1.46
N LYS A 35 -17.36 0.95 1.44
CA LYS A 35 -16.20 1.50 2.14
C LYS A 35 -14.91 1.08 1.47
N ILE A 36 -13.84 1.75 1.82
CA ILE A 36 -12.53 1.45 1.29
C ILE A 36 -12.00 0.22 2.01
N PHE A 37 -11.73 -0.82 1.24
CA PHE A 37 -11.14 -2.04 1.77
C PHE A 37 -9.64 -1.86 1.96
N GLY A 38 -8.99 -1.28 1.00
CA GLY A 38 -7.54 -1.14 1.07
C GLY A 38 -7.01 -0.42 -0.14
N TRP A 39 -5.70 -0.49 -0.27
CA TRP A 39 -4.98 0.22 -1.32
C TRP A 39 -4.08 -0.77 -2.04
N ARG A 40 -4.13 -0.74 -3.35
CA ARG A 40 -3.21 -1.56 -4.13
C ARG A 40 -1.94 -0.76 -4.28
N VAL A 41 -0.84 -1.31 -3.81
CA VAL A 41 0.45 -0.66 -3.86
C VAL A 41 1.31 -1.43 -4.85
N LYS A 42 1.81 -0.74 -5.86
CA LYS A 42 2.60 -1.38 -6.90
C LYS A 42 4.08 -1.33 -6.55
N ALA A 43 4.81 -2.33 -7.00
CA ALA A 43 6.24 -2.37 -6.81
C ALA A 43 6.88 -1.43 -7.82
N THR A 44 7.78 -0.58 -7.35
CA THR A 44 8.47 0.35 -8.22
C THR A 44 9.95 0.21 -7.99
N ARG A 45 10.72 0.81 -8.89
CA ARG A 45 12.17 0.71 -8.80
C ARG A 45 12.65 1.23 -7.45
N GLY A 46 13.42 0.44 -6.78
CA GLY A 46 13.99 0.83 -5.48
C GLY A 46 13.04 0.64 -4.31
N SER A 47 11.84 0.14 -4.54
CA SER A 47 10.90 -0.05 -3.46
C SER A 47 11.16 -1.36 -2.74
N TYR A 48 10.67 -1.46 -1.52
CA TYR A 48 10.78 -2.69 -0.76
C TYR A 48 10.06 -3.81 -1.47
N LEU A 49 8.89 -3.50 -2.07
CA LEU A 49 8.12 -4.52 -2.77
C LEU A 49 8.90 -5.09 -3.94
N GLN A 50 9.67 -4.26 -4.62
CA GLN A 50 10.45 -4.78 -5.71
C GLN A 50 11.49 -5.78 -5.23
N LYS A 51 12.08 -5.50 -4.08
CA LYS A 51 13.09 -6.40 -3.53
C LYS A 51 12.49 -7.72 -3.10
N VAL A 52 11.28 -7.68 -2.57
CA VAL A 52 10.66 -8.87 -2.01
C VAL A 52 9.91 -9.67 -3.07
N LEU A 53 9.19 -8.97 -3.93
CA LEU A 53 8.32 -9.63 -4.88
C LEU A 53 8.93 -9.80 -6.27
N GLY A 54 10.03 -9.14 -6.51
CA GLY A 54 10.66 -9.23 -7.80
C GLY A 54 9.77 -8.62 -8.86
N ASN A 55 9.34 -9.45 -9.78
CA ASN A 55 8.53 -8.96 -10.88
C ASN A 55 7.03 -8.93 -10.58
N ALA A 56 6.65 -9.23 -9.37
CA ALA A 56 5.23 -9.21 -9.03
C ALA A 56 4.72 -7.78 -9.11
N LYS A 57 3.41 -7.66 -9.33
CA LYS A 57 2.85 -6.34 -9.55
C LYS A 57 2.70 -5.52 -8.30
N GLY A 58 2.41 -6.14 -7.20
CA GLY A 58 2.23 -5.40 -5.97
C GLY A 58 1.34 -6.15 -5.01
N VAL A 59 0.89 -5.46 -3.99
CA VAL A 59 0.07 -6.07 -2.95
C VAL A 59 -1.07 -5.14 -2.60
N ILE A 60 -2.05 -5.69 -1.91
CA ILE A 60 -3.15 -4.88 -1.39
C ILE A 60 -2.92 -4.70 0.09
N VAL A 61 -2.88 -3.45 0.53
CA VAL A 61 -2.70 -3.13 1.94
C VAL A 61 -4.07 -2.77 2.50
N PRO A 62 -4.57 -3.50 3.49
CA PRO A 62 -5.86 -3.16 4.09
C PRO A 62 -5.84 -1.75 4.65
N HIS A 63 -6.94 -1.07 4.53
CA HIS A 63 -7.02 0.31 4.97
C HIS A 63 -6.67 0.46 6.45
N GLN A 64 -7.03 -0.52 7.25
CA GLN A 64 -6.75 -0.44 8.68
C GLN A 64 -5.26 -0.41 9.00
N LEU A 65 -4.42 -0.79 8.06
CA LEU A 65 -2.99 -0.73 8.26
C LEU A 65 -2.38 0.58 7.76
N CYS A 66 -3.20 1.44 7.17
CA CYS A 66 -2.76 2.73 6.70
C CYS A 66 -2.80 3.69 7.89
N LYS A 67 -1.67 4.28 8.21
CA LYS A 67 -1.57 5.14 9.38
C LYS A 67 -1.76 6.62 9.07
N ALA A 68 -1.36 7.04 7.90
CA ALA A 68 -1.49 8.44 7.55
C ALA A 68 -1.43 8.63 6.06
N ILE A 69 -2.15 9.60 5.57
CA ILE A 69 -2.13 9.97 4.16
C ILE A 69 -1.96 11.49 4.13
N GLY A 70 -0.86 11.92 3.60
CA GLY A 70 -0.59 13.35 3.47
C GLY A 70 0.11 13.57 2.16
N ASP A 71 1.34 14.04 2.19
CA ASP A 71 2.14 14.15 0.99
C ASP A 71 2.65 12.77 0.58
N ILE A 72 2.66 11.84 1.51
CA ILE A 72 3.01 10.46 1.25
C ILE A 72 2.00 9.63 2.03
N VAL A 73 2.02 8.33 1.78
CA VAL A 73 1.19 7.40 2.54
C VAL A 73 2.08 6.63 3.48
N ILE A 74 1.69 6.54 4.74
CA ILE A 74 2.45 5.80 5.74
C ILE A 74 1.62 4.62 6.18
N ILE A 75 2.19 3.43 6.11
CA ILE A 75 1.51 2.22 6.49
C ILE A 75 2.28 1.53 7.61
N SER A 76 1.61 0.64 8.30
CA SER A 76 2.26 -0.14 9.34
C SER A 76 3.23 -1.12 8.70
N LYS A 77 4.37 -1.32 9.34
CA LYS A 77 5.31 -2.30 8.84
C LYS A 77 4.70 -3.70 8.88
N ASN A 78 3.63 -3.88 9.61
CA ASN A 78 2.95 -5.16 9.64
C ASN A 78 2.30 -5.49 8.31
N ALA A 79 2.18 -4.52 7.42
CA ALA A 79 1.62 -4.76 6.10
C ALA A 79 2.65 -5.36 5.15
N ILE A 80 3.91 -5.41 5.54
CA ILE A 80 4.95 -5.93 4.69
C ILE A 80 4.76 -7.43 4.52
N PRO A 81 4.69 -7.93 3.29
CA PRO A 81 4.50 -9.35 3.07
C PRO A 81 5.69 -10.11 3.62
N SER A 82 5.43 -11.15 4.35
CA SER A 82 6.55 -11.95 4.77
C SER A 82 6.91 -12.88 3.64
N HIS A 83 8.15 -13.40 3.76
CA HIS A 83 8.65 -14.27 2.77
C HIS A 83 7.77 -15.45 2.60
N GLY A 84 7.29 -15.71 1.56
CA GLY A 84 6.50 -16.87 1.32
C GLY A 84 5.05 -16.75 1.63
N ALA A 85 4.66 -15.69 2.27
CA ALA A 85 3.27 -15.55 2.56
C ALA A 85 2.56 -15.01 1.39
N SER A 86 3.26 -14.81 0.40
CA SER A 86 2.66 -14.16 -0.64
C SER A 86 1.60 -14.90 -1.26
N ASP A 87 1.61 -16.05 -1.03
CA ASP A 87 0.75 -16.62 -1.76
C ASP A 87 -0.53 -16.57 -1.36
N ASP A 88 -0.88 -16.63 -0.82
CA ASP A 88 -2.01 -16.66 -0.51
C ASP A 88 -2.80 -15.85 -0.65
N ASP A 89 -2.90 -15.61 -0.71
CA ASP A 89 -3.60 -15.10 -0.68
C ASP A 89 -4.24 -14.51 -1.27
N ASP A 90 -4.45 -14.29 -1.40
CA ASP A 90 -5.01 -13.72 -1.92
C ASP A 90 -6.08 -13.87 -2.30
N GLU A 91 -6.74 -14.05 -1.83
CA GLU A 91 -7.78 -14.22 -2.12
C GLU A 91 -8.59 -13.29 -1.94
N PHE A 92 -9.07 -12.68 -2.64
CA PHE A 92 -9.99 -11.74 -2.50
C PHE A 92 -10.98 -12.08 -3.44
#